data_229116ba93428306ffc2f275c5bed2dc
#
_entry.id   229116ba93428306ffc2f275c5bed2dc
#
_cell.length_a   1.000
_cell.length_b   1.000
_cell.length_c   1.000
_cell.angle_alpha   90.00
_cell.angle_beta   90.00
_cell.angle_gamma   90.00
#
_symmetry.space_group_name_H-M   'P 1'
#
loop_
_entity.id
_entity.type
_entity.pdbx_description
1 polymer ?
#
loop_
_entity_poly.entity_id
_entity_poly.type
_entity_poly.pdbx_seq_one_letter_code
_entity_poly.pdbx_strand_id
1 'polypeptide(L)'
;MKTVGTPAARLVVAAALVVWIALSFVPHPRPAAAPANAPATEFSSARAFEYVRAIAQKPHPLESLEHDRVRDYIVGEFVKQGLAPQIEAGFAEITFGKFHGSGNVQNIVARLPGTTNTRPVMLAAHYDSVTRGPGAGDDAHGVAVLLETLRALRAGPPLRNDVIFLITDGEERGLLGAQLFIREHPWRSEPGVTLNFEARGTSGSAVMFETSAGNAWMIRGLQAAVPQANATSVAYEIYRRMPNNTDLTMFKRGGLAGMNFAFIEHPEYYHTAQDTVEHLDPVSVQEQGRYALSLTRAFGNRDLAAQPAGDAVYFPTAFTPLIVYPATWAMILAIATLLAATVGMWGGRWIGFLLLALSVLGAWLASAAPGASYLIEWPLLGALLALLLLRTAPPTLGVGPRVFAISLCAAPGFLLIVPLLSSLIVALTFRGAAPALAAAAMLMLVCLLPQLVFLLKRPR
;
A
#
# COMPACT_ATOMS: atom_id res chain seq x y z
N MET A 1 30.01 -38.35 8.80
CA MET A 1 28.69 -37.78 8.49
C MET A 1 27.54 -38.35 9.34
N LYS A 2 27.80 -38.88 10.54
CA LYS A 2 26.79 -39.57 11.37
C LYS A 2 25.96 -38.67 12.34
N THR A 3 26.14 -37.36 12.35
CA THR A 3 25.52 -36.47 13.39
C THR A 3 24.49 -35.47 12.89
N VAL A 4 24.11 -35.44 11.61
CA VAL A 4 23.26 -34.39 11.06
C VAL A 4 21.74 -34.69 11.22
N GLY A 5 21.39 -35.83 11.75
CA GLY A 5 19.98 -36.26 11.83
C GLY A 5 19.51 -36.74 13.20
N THR A 6 20.08 -36.21 14.30
CA THR A 6 19.60 -36.60 15.64
C THR A 6 18.13 -36.19 15.83
N PRO A 7 17.32 -36.94 16.58
CA PRO A 7 15.95 -36.59 16.89
C PRO A 7 15.85 -35.15 17.48
N ALA A 8 16.79 -34.75 18.31
CA ALA A 8 16.86 -33.42 18.88
C ALA A 8 17.02 -32.32 17.82
N ALA A 9 17.90 -32.50 16.83
CA ALA A 9 18.10 -31.53 15.75
C ALA A 9 16.84 -31.39 14.88
N ARG A 10 16.12 -32.49 14.62
CA ARG A 10 14.85 -32.45 13.89
C ARG A 10 13.78 -31.72 14.69
N LEU A 11 13.69 -31.95 15.99
CA LEU A 11 12.77 -31.26 16.87
C LEU A 11 13.02 -29.73 16.85
N VAL A 12 14.29 -29.30 16.91
CA VAL A 12 14.64 -27.88 16.86
C VAL A 12 14.24 -27.25 15.52
N VAL A 13 14.48 -27.94 14.38
CA VAL A 13 14.04 -27.44 13.05
C VAL A 13 12.52 -27.34 13.00
N ALA A 14 11.81 -28.36 13.45
CA ALA A 14 10.34 -28.33 13.49
C ALA A 14 9.81 -27.20 14.37
N ALA A 15 10.40 -27.02 15.57
CA ALA A 15 10.04 -25.93 16.46
C ALA A 15 10.32 -24.55 15.82
N ALA A 16 11.46 -24.37 15.17
CA ALA A 16 11.80 -23.14 14.45
C ALA A 16 10.81 -22.86 13.31
N LEU A 17 10.38 -23.88 12.57
CA LEU A 17 9.34 -23.71 11.53
C LEU A 17 8.02 -23.25 12.12
N VAL A 18 7.58 -23.89 13.23
CA VAL A 18 6.36 -23.48 13.93
C VAL A 18 6.45 -22.03 14.39
N VAL A 19 7.60 -21.61 14.95
CA VAL A 19 7.83 -20.22 15.36
C VAL A 19 7.75 -19.28 14.18
N TRP A 20 8.42 -19.58 13.05
CA TRP A 20 8.37 -18.72 11.86
C TRP A 20 6.96 -18.62 11.27
N ILE A 21 6.23 -19.73 11.22
CA ILE A 21 4.83 -19.73 10.81
C ILE A 21 4.01 -18.85 11.76
N ALA A 22 4.14 -19.01 13.07
CA ALA A 22 3.42 -18.20 14.05
C ALA A 22 3.76 -16.70 13.90
N LEU A 23 5.05 -16.36 13.74
CA LEU A 23 5.50 -14.99 13.54
C LEU A 23 4.96 -14.37 12.25
N SER A 24 4.74 -15.16 11.20
CA SER A 24 4.17 -14.66 9.95
C SER A 24 2.69 -14.26 10.05
N PHE A 25 1.98 -14.73 11.08
CA PHE A 25 0.60 -14.33 11.37
C PHE A 25 0.49 -13.20 12.40
N VAL A 26 1.59 -12.62 12.86
CA VAL A 26 1.55 -11.45 13.74
C VAL A 26 0.92 -10.28 12.97
N PRO A 27 -0.20 -9.71 13.45
CA PRO A 27 -0.86 -8.62 12.76
C PRO A 27 0.07 -7.40 12.64
N HIS A 28 -0.06 -6.69 11.55
CA HIS A 28 0.59 -5.39 11.40
C HIS A 28 0.06 -4.43 12.49
N PRO A 29 0.94 -3.73 13.25
CA PRO A 29 0.48 -2.85 14.30
C PRO A 29 -0.34 -1.69 13.73
N ARG A 30 -1.56 -1.52 14.23
CA ARG A 30 -2.45 -0.41 13.88
C ARG A 30 -2.55 0.58 15.03
N PRO A 31 -2.75 1.88 14.75
CA PRO A 31 -2.97 2.86 15.81
C PRO A 31 -4.30 2.58 16.52
N ALA A 32 -4.42 2.97 17.77
CA ALA A 32 -5.73 3.06 18.41
C ALA A 32 -6.50 4.27 17.87
N ALA A 33 -7.85 4.18 17.82
CA ALA A 33 -8.70 5.32 17.51
C ALA A 33 -8.48 6.44 18.55
N ALA A 34 -8.20 7.65 18.08
CA ALA A 34 -7.93 8.78 18.96
C ALA A 34 -9.22 9.52 19.34
N PRO A 35 -9.38 9.87 20.64
CA PRO A 35 -10.56 10.59 21.12
C PRO A 35 -10.57 12.05 20.65
N ALA A 36 -11.71 12.73 20.77
CA ALA A 36 -11.86 14.13 20.35
C ALA A 36 -10.95 15.11 21.12
N ASN A 37 -10.58 14.78 22.34
CA ASN A 37 -9.65 15.58 23.17
C ASN A 37 -8.17 15.26 22.93
N ALA A 38 -7.82 14.46 21.91
CA ALA A 38 -6.44 14.25 21.48
C ALA A 38 -5.75 15.61 21.19
N PRO A 39 -4.42 15.71 21.32
CA PRO A 39 -3.69 16.96 21.08
C PRO A 39 -4.12 17.65 19.78
N ALA A 40 -4.18 18.98 19.82
CA ALA A 40 -4.65 19.77 18.68
C ALA A 40 -3.77 19.56 17.42
N THR A 41 -2.50 19.26 17.58
CA THR A 41 -1.58 18.98 16.47
C THR A 41 -1.63 17.55 15.95
N GLU A 42 -2.46 16.67 16.52
CA GLU A 42 -2.59 15.28 16.12
C GLU A 42 -3.92 15.04 15.41
N PHE A 43 -3.95 14.04 14.53
CA PHE A 43 -5.17 13.56 13.91
C PHE A 43 -6.02 12.80 14.93
N SER A 44 -7.34 13.01 14.91
CA SER A 44 -8.29 12.30 15.73
C SER A 44 -9.43 11.76 14.88
N SER A 45 -9.58 10.43 14.87
CA SER A 45 -10.73 9.79 14.23
C SER A 45 -12.05 10.24 14.83
N ALA A 46 -12.13 10.47 16.14
CA ALA A 46 -13.37 10.95 16.76
C ALA A 46 -13.80 12.33 16.22
N ARG A 47 -12.85 13.25 15.96
CA ARG A 47 -13.15 14.54 15.31
C ARG A 47 -13.48 14.36 13.83
N ALA A 48 -12.76 13.49 13.12
CA ALA A 48 -13.03 13.18 11.71
C ALA A 48 -14.44 12.59 11.53
N PHE A 49 -14.91 11.74 12.44
CA PHE A 49 -16.25 11.17 12.38
C PHE A 49 -17.38 12.20 12.45
N GLU A 50 -17.18 13.38 13.04
CA GLU A 50 -18.17 14.46 13.00
C GLU A 50 -18.39 14.93 11.56
N TYR A 51 -17.33 15.04 10.75
CA TYR A 51 -17.44 15.37 9.33
C TYR A 51 -18.12 14.23 8.55
N VAL A 52 -17.74 12.97 8.80
CA VAL A 52 -18.38 11.82 8.14
C VAL A 52 -19.88 11.80 8.41
N ARG A 53 -20.32 11.99 9.68
CA ARG A 53 -21.74 12.07 10.05
C ARG A 53 -22.50 13.17 9.34
N ALA A 54 -21.84 14.29 9.08
CA ALA A 54 -22.47 15.41 8.38
C ALA A 54 -22.59 15.18 6.87
N ILE A 55 -21.61 14.48 6.28
CA ILE A 55 -21.53 14.20 4.84
C ILE A 55 -22.43 13.01 4.49
N ALA A 56 -22.22 11.85 5.11
CA ALA A 56 -22.85 10.58 4.76
C ALA A 56 -24.24 10.36 5.42
N GLN A 57 -25.09 11.39 5.43
CA GLN A 57 -26.46 11.26 5.96
C GLN A 57 -27.37 10.50 4.99
N LYS A 58 -27.20 10.72 3.71
CA LYS A 58 -27.99 10.15 2.62
C LYS A 58 -27.09 9.96 1.39
N PRO A 59 -27.50 9.13 0.43
CA PRO A 59 -26.86 9.12 -0.87
C PRO A 59 -26.87 10.51 -1.50
N HIS A 60 -25.71 10.94 -1.98
CA HIS A 60 -25.48 12.26 -2.56
C HIS A 60 -24.73 12.14 -3.90
N PRO A 61 -25.34 11.43 -4.87
CA PRO A 61 -24.73 11.31 -6.18
C PRO A 61 -24.69 12.65 -6.89
N LEU A 62 -23.73 12.77 -7.83
CA LEU A 62 -23.57 13.94 -8.70
C LEU A 62 -24.92 14.51 -9.17
N GLU A 63 -25.06 15.84 -9.12
CA GLU A 63 -26.26 16.60 -9.56
C GLU A 63 -27.53 16.40 -8.71
N SER A 64 -27.43 15.80 -7.50
CA SER A 64 -28.55 15.70 -6.57
C SER A 64 -28.62 16.88 -5.58
N LEU A 65 -29.80 17.16 -5.01
CA LEU A 65 -29.93 18.21 -3.98
C LEU A 65 -29.13 17.91 -2.73
N GLU A 66 -28.98 16.64 -2.36
CA GLU A 66 -28.15 16.24 -1.23
C GLU A 66 -26.66 16.45 -1.52
N HIS A 67 -26.24 16.25 -2.76
CA HIS A 67 -24.88 16.56 -3.22
C HIS A 67 -24.57 18.07 -3.07
N ASP A 68 -25.48 18.96 -3.44
CA ASP A 68 -25.32 20.41 -3.21
C ASP A 68 -25.18 20.75 -1.73
N ARG A 69 -25.99 20.10 -0.86
CA ARG A 69 -25.90 20.27 0.61
C ARG A 69 -24.52 19.84 1.12
N VAL A 70 -24.01 18.71 0.65
CA VAL A 70 -22.69 18.17 1.05
C VAL A 70 -21.58 19.11 0.59
N ARG A 71 -21.62 19.56 -0.67
CA ARG A 71 -20.68 20.57 -1.20
C ARG A 71 -20.64 21.82 -0.32
N ASP A 72 -21.81 22.40 -0.04
CA ASP A 72 -21.92 23.64 0.74
C ASP A 72 -21.44 23.44 2.19
N TYR A 73 -21.69 22.26 2.78
CA TYR A 73 -21.15 21.90 4.09
C TYR A 73 -19.62 21.87 4.07
N ILE A 74 -18.99 21.19 3.10
CA ILE A 74 -17.53 21.08 2.99
C ILE A 74 -16.92 22.47 2.78
N VAL A 75 -17.48 23.29 1.91
CA VAL A 75 -17.06 24.68 1.70
C VAL A 75 -17.13 25.45 3.02
N GLY A 76 -18.22 25.31 3.77
CA GLY A 76 -18.38 25.94 5.09
C GLY A 76 -17.30 25.52 6.10
N GLU A 77 -16.89 24.24 6.10
CA GLU A 77 -15.84 23.74 6.98
C GLU A 77 -14.46 24.31 6.61
N PHE A 78 -14.13 24.45 5.32
CA PHE A 78 -12.90 25.14 4.91
C PHE A 78 -12.89 26.61 5.35
N VAL A 79 -14.03 27.33 5.18
CA VAL A 79 -14.15 28.73 5.62
C VAL A 79 -14.03 28.85 7.13
N LYS A 80 -14.68 27.99 7.92
CA LYS A 80 -14.51 27.95 9.40
C LYS A 80 -13.07 27.74 9.82
N GLN A 81 -12.32 26.99 9.03
CA GLN A 81 -10.89 26.77 9.26
C GLN A 81 -10.02 27.86 8.62
N GLY A 82 -10.60 28.97 8.15
CA GLY A 82 -9.91 30.16 7.67
C GLY A 82 -9.24 30.01 6.31
N LEU A 83 -9.74 29.11 5.46
CA LEU A 83 -9.38 29.06 4.04
C LEU A 83 -10.48 29.68 3.18
N ALA A 84 -10.12 30.10 1.97
CA ALA A 84 -11.04 30.57 0.94
C ALA A 84 -11.13 29.52 -0.18
N PRO A 85 -12.01 28.52 -0.06
CA PRO A 85 -12.14 27.50 -1.09
C PRO A 85 -12.72 28.09 -2.39
N GLN A 86 -12.28 27.58 -3.52
CA GLN A 86 -12.78 27.87 -4.86
C GLN A 86 -13.64 26.71 -5.33
N ILE A 87 -14.72 26.98 -6.02
CA ILE A 87 -15.51 25.98 -6.74
C ILE A 87 -15.02 26.00 -8.19
N GLU A 88 -14.39 24.92 -8.61
CA GLU A 88 -14.08 24.68 -10.02
C GLU A 88 -15.27 23.96 -10.66
N ALA A 89 -16.09 24.67 -11.39
CA ALA A 89 -17.28 24.13 -12.02
C ALA A 89 -17.08 23.97 -13.54
N GLY A 90 -17.51 22.85 -14.10
CA GLY A 90 -17.43 22.60 -15.53
C GLY A 90 -18.07 21.29 -15.96
N PHE A 91 -18.30 21.15 -17.26
CA PHE A 91 -18.74 19.89 -17.84
C PHE A 91 -17.54 18.98 -18.12
N ALA A 92 -17.63 17.74 -17.66
CA ALA A 92 -16.64 16.72 -17.94
C ALA A 92 -17.29 15.47 -18.54
N GLU A 93 -16.55 14.80 -19.41
CA GLU A 93 -16.96 13.53 -20.00
C GLU A 93 -15.74 12.62 -20.15
N ILE A 94 -15.93 11.33 -19.99
CA ILE A 94 -14.86 10.35 -20.11
C ILE A 94 -15.36 9.04 -20.71
N THR A 95 -14.47 8.36 -21.43
CA THR A 95 -14.72 7.02 -21.94
C THR A 95 -13.59 6.09 -21.55
N PHE A 96 -13.94 4.99 -20.86
CA PHE A 96 -13.05 3.87 -20.55
C PHE A 96 -13.61 2.59 -21.17
N GLY A 97 -13.09 2.19 -22.32
CA GLY A 97 -13.61 1.03 -23.05
C GLY A 97 -15.08 1.23 -23.43
N LYS A 98 -15.98 0.46 -22.81
CA LYS A 98 -17.43 0.57 -23.03
C LYS A 98 -18.13 1.49 -22.01
N PHE A 99 -17.44 1.92 -20.99
CA PHE A 99 -18.00 2.84 -20.00
C PHE A 99 -17.89 4.26 -20.52
N HIS A 100 -18.98 5.00 -20.40
CA HIS A 100 -19.07 6.42 -20.71
C HIS A 100 -19.69 7.14 -19.53
N GLY A 101 -18.99 8.12 -18.97
CA GLY A 101 -19.47 8.98 -17.90
C GLY A 101 -19.45 10.44 -18.34
N SER A 102 -20.44 11.21 -17.91
CA SER A 102 -20.49 12.65 -18.15
C SER A 102 -21.34 13.35 -17.10
N GLY A 103 -21.10 14.63 -16.86
CA GLY A 103 -21.87 15.45 -15.93
C GLY A 103 -21.28 16.84 -15.71
N ASN A 104 -22.05 17.68 -15.03
CA ASN A 104 -21.57 18.97 -14.54
C ASN A 104 -20.98 18.77 -13.15
N VAL A 105 -19.68 18.93 -13.04
CA VAL A 105 -18.92 18.72 -11.79
C VAL A 105 -18.58 20.03 -11.12
N GLN A 106 -18.42 19.99 -9.81
CA GLN A 106 -18.09 21.14 -8.96
C GLN A 106 -17.02 20.75 -7.94
N ASN A 107 -15.76 20.69 -8.36
CA ASN A 107 -14.65 20.43 -7.44
C ASN A 107 -14.52 21.56 -6.41
N ILE A 108 -14.16 21.21 -5.18
CA ILE A 108 -13.81 22.17 -4.12
C ILE A 108 -12.30 22.19 -3.98
N VAL A 109 -11.68 23.35 -4.22
CA VAL A 109 -10.24 23.49 -4.18
C VAL A 109 -9.85 24.55 -3.16
N ALA A 110 -9.03 24.18 -2.17
CA ALA A 110 -8.55 25.12 -1.15
C ALA A 110 -7.02 25.03 -1.00
N ARG A 111 -6.37 26.14 -0.62
CA ARG A 111 -4.92 26.21 -0.47
C ARG A 111 -4.55 26.75 0.90
N LEU A 112 -3.75 25.99 1.65
CA LEU A 112 -3.09 26.42 2.86
C LEU A 112 -1.68 26.89 2.47
N PRO A 113 -1.35 28.20 2.64
CA PRO A 113 -0.04 28.72 2.29
C PRO A 113 1.07 28.15 3.18
N GLY A 114 2.19 27.82 2.57
CA GLY A 114 3.46 27.54 3.24
C GLY A 114 4.33 28.79 3.39
N THR A 115 5.55 28.61 3.88
CA THR A 115 6.47 29.74 4.13
C THR A 115 7.37 30.07 2.94
N THR A 116 7.70 29.09 2.08
CA THR A 116 8.69 29.26 1.00
C THR A 116 8.23 28.67 -0.33
N ASN A 117 7.38 27.65 -0.30
CA ASN A 117 6.82 26.89 -1.39
C ASN A 117 7.76 26.58 -2.57
N THR A 118 8.30 25.37 -2.60
CA THR A 118 9.00 24.85 -3.80
C THR A 118 8.03 24.25 -4.80
N ARG A 119 7.16 23.33 -4.34
CA ARG A 119 5.96 22.80 -5.02
C ARG A 119 4.96 22.35 -3.95
N PRO A 120 3.66 22.52 -4.15
CA PRO A 120 2.64 22.12 -3.19
C PRO A 120 2.58 20.61 -2.96
N VAL A 121 2.14 20.21 -1.76
CA VAL A 121 1.57 18.89 -1.51
C VAL A 121 0.08 18.97 -1.81
N MET A 122 -0.46 18.09 -2.63
CA MET A 122 -1.90 17.99 -2.87
C MET A 122 -2.48 16.78 -2.13
N LEU A 123 -3.54 17.00 -1.38
CA LEU A 123 -4.37 15.98 -0.76
C LEU A 123 -5.67 15.90 -1.55
N ALA A 124 -6.11 14.70 -1.93
CA ALA A 124 -7.30 14.49 -2.72
C ALA A 124 -8.21 13.43 -2.11
N ALA A 125 -9.53 13.63 -2.25
CA ALA A 125 -10.62 12.73 -1.92
C ALA A 125 -11.86 13.17 -2.73
N HIS A 126 -12.87 12.30 -2.92
CA HIS A 126 -14.09 12.71 -3.61
C HIS A 126 -15.27 12.86 -2.65
N TYR A 127 -16.27 13.67 -3.02
CA TYR A 127 -17.41 13.91 -2.16
C TYR A 127 -18.74 13.43 -2.72
N ASP A 128 -18.79 13.01 -3.96
CA ASP A 128 -19.96 12.35 -4.51
C ASP A 128 -20.05 10.90 -4.04
N SER A 129 -21.26 10.38 -3.93
CA SER A 129 -21.51 8.97 -3.62
C SER A 129 -22.28 8.29 -4.73
N VAL A 130 -22.29 6.96 -4.71
CA VAL A 130 -23.22 6.20 -5.55
C VAL A 130 -24.68 6.47 -5.13
N THR A 131 -25.62 6.23 -6.05
CA THR A 131 -27.06 6.42 -5.79
C THR A 131 -27.62 5.46 -4.74
N ARG A 132 -26.93 4.37 -4.42
CA ARG A 132 -27.41 3.29 -3.56
C ARG A 132 -26.91 3.36 -2.12
N GLY A 133 -25.88 4.17 -1.85
CA GLY A 133 -25.22 4.22 -0.55
C GLY A 133 -24.87 5.65 -0.13
N PRO A 134 -24.87 5.93 1.19
CA PRO A 134 -24.50 7.25 1.71
C PRO A 134 -23.00 7.53 1.63
N GLY A 135 -22.15 6.53 1.29
CA GLY A 135 -20.74 6.73 1.04
C GLY A 135 -19.94 7.12 2.28
N ALA A 136 -20.18 6.49 3.43
CA ALA A 136 -19.42 6.79 4.64
C ALA A 136 -17.95 6.32 4.51
N GLY A 137 -17.77 5.12 3.95
CA GLY A 137 -16.48 4.60 3.56
C GLY A 137 -16.00 5.20 2.25
N ASP A 138 -16.86 5.33 1.25
CA ASP A 138 -16.54 5.72 -0.11
C ASP A 138 -17.33 6.98 -0.54
N ASP A 139 -16.80 8.27 -0.35
CA ASP A 139 -15.52 8.59 0.25
C ASP A 139 -15.63 9.73 1.28
N ALA A 140 -16.76 9.79 2.03
CA ALA A 140 -16.94 10.81 3.07
C ALA A 140 -15.80 10.75 4.12
N HIS A 141 -15.23 9.55 4.39
CA HIS A 141 -14.11 9.44 5.30
C HIS A 141 -12.85 10.10 4.75
N GLY A 142 -12.56 9.99 3.45
CA GLY A 142 -11.43 10.66 2.81
C GLY A 142 -11.54 12.18 2.91
N VAL A 143 -12.72 12.72 2.63
CA VAL A 143 -13.01 14.16 2.86
C VAL A 143 -12.79 14.53 4.33
N ALA A 144 -13.27 13.72 5.27
CA ALA A 144 -13.08 13.94 6.70
C ALA A 144 -11.60 13.88 7.12
N VAL A 145 -10.83 12.96 6.52
CA VAL A 145 -9.37 12.88 6.70
C VAL A 145 -8.70 14.17 6.25
N LEU A 146 -9.08 14.74 5.12
CA LEU A 146 -8.53 15.99 4.62
C LEU A 146 -8.87 17.16 5.55
N LEU A 147 -10.13 17.30 5.98
CA LEU A 147 -10.57 18.38 6.86
C LEU A 147 -9.91 18.32 8.25
N GLU A 148 -9.79 17.13 8.86
CA GLU A 148 -9.14 16.97 10.15
C GLU A 148 -7.61 17.14 10.03
N THR A 149 -7.01 16.75 8.89
CA THR A 149 -5.60 17.02 8.60
C THR A 149 -5.35 18.52 8.50
N LEU A 150 -6.20 19.29 7.82
CA LEU A 150 -6.12 20.74 7.77
C LEU A 150 -6.15 21.34 9.19
N ARG A 151 -7.12 20.91 10.01
CA ARG A 151 -7.24 21.38 11.40
C ARG A 151 -5.95 21.12 12.19
N ALA A 152 -5.39 19.91 12.06
CA ALA A 152 -4.16 19.54 12.78
C ALA A 152 -2.91 20.29 12.28
N LEU A 153 -2.84 20.59 10.99
CA LEU A 153 -1.77 21.42 10.40
C LEU A 153 -1.82 22.85 10.91
N ARG A 154 -3.02 23.44 10.96
CA ARG A 154 -3.21 24.81 11.47
C ARG A 154 -2.90 24.98 12.95
N ALA A 155 -3.01 23.91 13.74
CA ALA A 155 -2.62 23.91 15.15
C ALA A 155 -1.11 23.75 15.36
N GLY A 156 -0.36 23.42 14.31
CA GLY A 156 1.09 23.22 14.34
C GLY A 156 1.88 24.37 13.70
N PRO A 157 3.20 24.21 13.60
CA PRO A 157 4.02 25.17 12.86
C PRO A 157 3.69 25.15 11.37
N PRO A 158 3.80 26.28 10.66
CA PRO A 158 3.56 26.33 9.23
C PRO A 158 4.57 25.46 8.48
N LEU A 159 4.11 24.83 7.40
CA LEU A 159 4.96 24.04 6.52
C LEU A 159 5.78 24.94 5.59
N ARG A 160 6.84 24.39 5.00
CA ARG A 160 7.60 25.07 3.96
C ARG A 160 6.79 25.24 2.69
N ASN A 161 6.18 24.13 2.19
CA ASN A 161 5.39 24.12 0.98
C ASN A 161 3.92 24.37 1.27
N ASP A 162 3.21 24.91 0.30
CA ASP A 162 1.77 25.01 0.32
C ASP A 162 1.14 23.61 0.34
N VAL A 163 -0.10 23.55 0.86
CA VAL A 163 -0.93 22.35 0.77
C VAL A 163 -2.20 22.69 0.00
N ILE A 164 -2.44 21.95 -1.08
CA ILE A 164 -3.68 22.03 -1.85
C ILE A 164 -4.61 20.91 -1.34
N PHE A 165 -5.82 21.26 -0.97
CA PHE A 165 -6.91 20.34 -0.68
C PHE A 165 -7.83 20.35 -1.90
N LEU A 166 -7.92 19.23 -2.59
CA LEU A 166 -8.77 19.00 -3.74
C LEU A 166 -9.83 17.98 -3.36
N ILE A 167 -11.07 18.42 -3.23
CA ILE A 167 -12.22 17.55 -3.06
C ILE A 167 -12.89 17.45 -4.43
N THR A 168 -12.72 16.32 -5.08
CA THR A 168 -13.22 16.07 -6.43
C THR A 168 -14.70 15.71 -6.43
N ASP A 169 -15.32 15.87 -7.57
CA ASP A 169 -16.72 15.61 -7.82
C ASP A 169 -16.88 14.60 -8.97
N GLY A 170 -17.90 13.77 -8.91
CA GLY A 170 -18.23 12.84 -9.98
C GLY A 170 -17.18 11.75 -10.21
N GLU A 171 -16.47 11.32 -9.15
CA GLU A 171 -15.57 10.17 -9.20
C GLU A 171 -16.34 8.93 -9.62
N GLU A 172 -17.48 8.68 -9.00
CA GLU A 172 -18.38 7.54 -9.21
C GLU A 172 -19.01 7.51 -10.62
N ARG A 173 -18.99 8.64 -11.29
CA ARG A 173 -19.42 8.80 -12.68
C ARG A 173 -18.25 8.68 -13.67
N GLY A 174 -17.05 8.37 -13.20
CA GLY A 174 -15.86 8.12 -14.01
C GLY A 174 -14.77 9.17 -13.87
N LEU A 175 -14.42 9.57 -12.65
CA LEU A 175 -13.31 10.46 -12.33
C LEU A 175 -13.45 11.86 -12.97
N LEU A 176 -14.68 12.34 -13.10
CA LEU A 176 -15.00 13.54 -13.90
C LEU A 176 -14.34 14.79 -13.33
N GLY A 177 -14.36 14.96 -12.00
CA GLY A 177 -13.75 16.10 -11.31
C GLY A 177 -12.24 16.11 -11.43
N ALA A 178 -11.59 14.95 -11.23
CA ALA A 178 -10.15 14.84 -11.42
C ALA A 178 -9.75 15.12 -12.87
N GLN A 179 -10.56 14.69 -13.86
CA GLN A 179 -10.34 15.01 -15.26
C GLN A 179 -10.47 16.51 -15.52
N LEU A 180 -11.49 17.18 -14.97
CA LEU A 180 -11.65 18.63 -15.10
C LEU A 180 -10.44 19.36 -14.53
N PHE A 181 -10.01 18.99 -13.31
CA PHE A 181 -8.88 19.59 -12.64
C PHE A 181 -7.60 19.53 -13.49
N ILE A 182 -7.22 18.35 -13.99
CA ILE A 182 -5.99 18.22 -14.81
C ILE A 182 -6.09 18.89 -16.17
N ARG A 183 -7.30 19.14 -16.69
CA ARG A 183 -7.53 19.80 -17.97
C ARG A 183 -7.50 21.31 -17.83
N GLU A 184 -8.13 21.88 -16.82
CA GLU A 184 -8.47 23.29 -16.79
C GLU A 184 -7.94 24.08 -15.59
N HIS A 185 -7.78 23.44 -14.42
CA HIS A 185 -7.45 24.19 -13.19
C HIS A 185 -6.09 24.90 -13.33
N PRO A 186 -5.95 26.17 -12.91
CA PRO A 186 -4.68 26.90 -12.96
C PRO A 186 -3.54 26.20 -12.22
N TRP A 187 -3.83 25.49 -11.14
CA TRP A 187 -2.83 24.80 -10.31
C TRP A 187 -2.57 23.35 -10.74
N ARG A 188 -3.14 22.87 -11.85
CA ARG A 188 -3.06 21.46 -12.30
C ARG A 188 -1.65 20.87 -12.43
N SER A 189 -0.65 21.71 -12.65
CA SER A 189 0.75 21.27 -12.81
C SER A 189 1.65 21.64 -11.62
N GLU A 190 1.11 22.35 -10.62
CA GLU A 190 1.89 22.79 -9.47
C GLU A 190 2.25 21.66 -8.48
N PRO A 191 1.36 20.69 -8.17
CA PRO A 191 1.65 19.70 -7.13
C PRO A 191 2.97 18.96 -7.36
N GLY A 192 3.82 18.91 -6.34
CA GLY A 192 5.04 18.11 -6.34
C GLY A 192 4.77 16.66 -5.95
N VAL A 193 3.73 16.44 -5.15
CA VAL A 193 3.22 15.11 -4.78
C VAL A 193 1.73 15.20 -4.50
N THR A 194 1.00 14.17 -4.91
CA THR A 194 -0.43 13.99 -4.64
C THR A 194 -0.64 12.80 -3.72
N LEU A 195 -1.44 12.98 -2.68
CA LEU A 195 -1.87 11.94 -1.75
C LEU A 195 -3.37 11.78 -1.91
N ASN A 196 -3.80 10.68 -2.52
CA ASN A 196 -5.22 10.37 -2.74
C ASN A 196 -5.70 9.38 -1.69
N PHE A 197 -6.84 9.65 -1.08
CA PHE A 197 -7.42 8.84 -0.02
C PHE A 197 -8.76 8.28 -0.49
N GLU A 198 -8.95 6.98 -0.29
CA GLU A 198 -10.01 6.17 -0.85
C GLU A 198 -10.42 5.07 0.12
N ALA A 199 -11.51 4.39 -0.16
CA ALA A 199 -11.84 3.11 0.43
C ALA A 199 -12.52 2.18 -0.57
N ARG A 200 -12.42 0.88 -0.29
CA ARG A 200 -13.19 -0.15 -0.98
C ARG A 200 -13.83 -1.10 0.02
N GLY A 201 -14.37 -0.54 1.05
CA GLY A 201 -14.95 -1.21 2.19
C GLY A 201 -15.12 -0.24 3.33
N THR A 202 -15.37 -0.73 4.53
CA THR A 202 -15.64 0.11 5.70
C THR A 202 -14.63 -0.07 6.83
N SER A 203 -13.65 -0.95 6.66
CA SER A 203 -12.64 -1.24 7.69
C SER A 203 -11.35 -1.78 7.09
N GLY A 204 -10.42 -2.15 7.97
CA GLY A 204 -9.13 -2.75 7.62
C GLY A 204 -7.97 -1.79 7.76
N SER A 205 -6.76 -2.31 7.58
CA SER A 205 -5.56 -1.47 7.59
C SER A 205 -5.52 -0.57 6.35
N ALA A 206 -5.09 0.67 6.54
CA ALA A 206 -4.85 1.59 5.43
C ALA A 206 -3.65 1.12 4.61
N VAL A 207 -3.88 0.72 3.38
CA VAL A 207 -2.86 0.22 2.45
C VAL A 207 -2.51 1.30 1.44
N MET A 208 -1.22 1.60 1.28
CA MET A 208 -0.73 2.33 0.11
C MET A 208 -0.60 1.32 -1.03
N PHE A 209 -1.54 1.31 -1.96
CA PHE A 209 -1.70 0.27 -2.97
C PHE A 209 -1.26 0.70 -4.37
N GLU A 210 -1.11 1.99 -4.62
CA GLU A 210 -0.74 2.52 -5.93
C GLU A 210 0.20 3.72 -5.81
N THR A 211 1.13 3.85 -6.77
CA THR A 211 1.98 5.03 -6.95
C THR A 211 2.08 5.43 -8.42
N SER A 212 2.57 6.63 -8.68
CA SER A 212 3.13 6.98 -9.99
C SER A 212 4.51 6.31 -10.20
N ALA A 213 5.00 6.25 -11.44
CA ALA A 213 6.36 5.82 -11.74
C ALA A 213 7.40 6.81 -11.16
N GLY A 214 8.65 6.36 -11.03
CA GLY A 214 9.70 7.15 -10.39
C GLY A 214 9.51 7.25 -8.87
N ASN A 215 8.93 6.24 -8.24
CA ASN A 215 8.39 6.29 -6.89
C ASN A 215 9.41 6.20 -5.75
N ALA A 216 10.68 5.89 -6.01
CA ALA A 216 11.65 5.59 -4.95
C ALA A 216 11.77 6.68 -3.89
N TRP A 217 11.67 7.94 -4.27
CA TRP A 217 11.73 9.07 -3.35
C TRP A 217 10.48 9.20 -2.48
N MET A 218 9.30 8.92 -3.06
CA MET A 218 8.02 8.92 -2.33
C MET A 218 7.97 7.79 -1.31
N ILE A 219 8.38 6.58 -1.72
CA ILE A 219 8.42 5.40 -0.83
C ILE A 219 9.39 5.60 0.33
N ARG A 220 10.56 6.23 0.09
CA ARG A 220 11.46 6.62 1.19
C ARG A 220 10.86 7.69 2.09
N GLY A 221 10.10 8.61 1.52
CA GLY A 221 9.31 9.59 2.30
C GLY A 221 8.26 8.90 3.17
N LEU A 222 7.52 7.93 2.61
CA LEU A 222 6.57 7.11 3.35
C LEU A 222 7.25 6.33 4.48
N GLN A 223 8.36 5.64 4.19
CA GLN A 223 9.16 4.90 5.19
C GLN A 223 9.61 5.81 6.34
N ALA A 224 10.06 7.01 6.03
CA ALA A 224 10.54 7.96 7.05
C ALA A 224 9.40 8.55 7.89
N ALA A 225 8.27 8.89 7.27
CA ALA A 225 7.13 9.51 7.92
C ALA A 225 6.26 8.53 8.70
N VAL A 226 6.13 7.31 8.17
CA VAL A 226 5.32 6.21 8.71
C VAL A 226 6.13 4.91 8.60
N PRO A 227 7.07 4.64 9.52
CA PRO A 227 7.99 3.50 9.41
C PRO A 227 7.29 2.14 9.27
N GLN A 228 6.11 2.00 9.87
CA GLN A 228 5.28 0.80 9.82
C GLN A 228 4.10 0.94 8.84
N ALA A 229 4.29 1.66 7.73
CA ALA A 229 3.25 1.76 6.72
C ALA A 229 2.93 0.40 6.11
N ASN A 230 1.64 0.14 5.91
CA ASN A 230 1.19 -1.01 5.14
C ASN A 230 1.25 -0.65 3.65
N ALA A 231 2.35 -1.01 3.03
CA ALA A 231 2.63 -0.71 1.63
C ALA A 231 3.45 -1.83 1.00
N THR A 232 3.06 -2.28 -0.18
CA THR A 232 3.80 -3.32 -0.90
C THR A 232 3.79 -3.07 -2.40
N SER A 233 4.95 -3.20 -3.02
CA SER A 233 5.08 -3.08 -4.48
C SER A 233 4.30 -4.16 -5.24
N VAL A 234 3.97 -5.29 -4.59
CA VAL A 234 3.07 -6.31 -5.17
C VAL A 234 1.64 -5.76 -5.33
N ALA A 235 1.12 -5.02 -4.35
CA ALA A 235 -0.20 -4.40 -4.48
C ALA A 235 -0.25 -3.48 -5.70
N TYR A 236 0.80 -2.66 -5.90
CA TYR A 236 0.95 -1.82 -7.09
C TYR A 236 1.00 -2.64 -8.39
N GLU A 237 1.78 -3.74 -8.42
CA GLU A 237 1.87 -4.62 -9.60
C GLU A 237 0.55 -5.31 -9.94
N ILE A 238 -0.25 -5.65 -8.93
CA ILE A 238 -1.60 -6.20 -9.11
C ILE A 238 -2.54 -5.10 -9.62
N TYR A 239 -2.61 -3.98 -8.90
CA TYR A 239 -3.57 -2.91 -9.16
C TYR A 239 -3.44 -2.35 -10.58
N ARG A 240 -2.22 -2.08 -11.06
CA ARG A 240 -1.98 -1.55 -12.41
C ARG A 240 -2.43 -2.48 -13.55
N ARG A 241 -2.77 -3.75 -13.25
CA ARG A 241 -3.28 -4.74 -14.21
C ARG A 241 -4.78 -4.95 -14.08
N MET A 242 -5.39 -4.32 -13.10
CA MET A 242 -6.84 -4.39 -12.88
C MET A 242 -7.55 -3.30 -13.69
N PRO A 243 -8.83 -3.50 -14.05
CA PRO A 243 -9.61 -2.50 -14.77
C PRO A 243 -10.13 -1.37 -13.87
N ASN A 244 -9.63 -1.26 -12.65
CA ASN A 244 -10.04 -0.27 -11.68
C ASN A 244 -9.26 1.03 -11.85
N ASN A 245 -9.91 2.13 -11.56
CA ASN A 245 -9.34 3.47 -11.58
C ASN A 245 -9.78 4.23 -10.34
N THR A 246 -9.05 5.27 -9.99
CA THR A 246 -9.37 6.30 -9.00
C THR A 246 -8.95 7.65 -9.55
N ASP A 247 -9.20 8.72 -8.83
CA ASP A 247 -8.78 10.05 -9.21
C ASP A 247 -7.27 10.17 -9.47
N LEU A 248 -6.45 9.39 -8.72
CA LEU A 248 -5.00 9.32 -8.98
C LEU A 248 -4.67 8.89 -10.41
N THR A 249 -5.53 8.12 -11.07
CA THR A 249 -5.36 7.77 -12.49
C THR A 249 -5.33 9.01 -13.38
N MET A 250 -6.24 9.97 -13.13
CA MET A 250 -6.26 11.23 -13.86
C MET A 250 -5.08 12.12 -13.50
N PHE A 251 -4.73 12.22 -12.23
CA PHE A 251 -3.57 12.99 -11.78
C PHE A 251 -2.27 12.47 -12.43
N LYS A 252 -2.08 11.17 -12.49
CA LYS A 252 -0.92 10.56 -13.20
C LYS A 252 -0.92 10.85 -14.70
N ARG A 253 -2.10 10.82 -15.35
CA ARG A 253 -2.23 11.22 -16.76
C ARG A 253 -1.90 12.69 -16.98
N GLY A 254 -2.18 13.54 -15.99
CA GLY A 254 -1.75 14.95 -15.95
C GLY A 254 -0.28 15.15 -15.63
N GLY A 255 0.51 14.07 -15.45
CA GLY A 255 1.95 14.14 -15.15
C GLY A 255 2.27 14.37 -13.67
N LEU A 256 1.29 14.26 -12.76
CA LEU A 256 1.53 14.44 -11.34
C LEU A 256 2.06 13.14 -10.70
N ALA A 257 3.03 13.31 -9.80
CA ALA A 257 3.49 12.22 -8.94
C ALA A 257 2.51 12.02 -7.79
N GLY A 258 2.26 10.76 -7.38
CA GLY A 258 1.32 10.53 -6.28
C GLY A 258 1.32 9.13 -5.72
N MET A 259 0.62 9.01 -4.59
CA MET A 259 0.35 7.77 -3.86
C MET A 259 -1.14 7.67 -3.55
N ASN A 260 -1.68 6.45 -3.58
CA ASN A 260 -3.07 6.14 -3.34
C ASN A 260 -3.21 5.22 -2.13
N PHE A 261 -4.13 5.56 -1.23
CA PHE A 261 -4.36 4.89 0.03
C PHE A 261 -5.80 4.43 0.13
N ALA A 262 -6.03 3.19 0.58
CA ALA A 262 -7.37 2.69 0.87
C ALA A 262 -7.35 1.64 1.97
N PHE A 263 -8.45 1.47 2.68
CA PHE A 263 -8.77 0.26 3.43
C PHE A 263 -9.83 -0.53 2.65
N ILE A 264 -9.83 -1.86 2.80
CA ILE A 264 -10.53 -2.75 1.86
C ILE A 264 -11.28 -3.91 2.51
N GLU A 265 -11.35 -3.98 3.84
CA GLU A 265 -12.12 -4.99 4.54
C GLU A 265 -13.60 -4.62 4.54
N HIS A 266 -14.47 -5.63 4.59
CA HIS A 266 -15.91 -5.50 4.40
C HIS A 266 -16.31 -4.89 3.04
N PRO A 267 -15.73 -5.40 1.93
CA PRO A 267 -16.05 -4.91 0.59
C PRO A 267 -17.50 -5.18 0.17
N GLU A 268 -18.22 -6.03 0.90
CA GLU A 268 -19.65 -6.28 0.72
C GLU A 268 -20.53 -5.06 1.03
N TYR A 269 -20.01 -4.07 1.77
CA TYR A 269 -20.70 -2.81 2.04
C TYR A 269 -20.45 -1.74 0.97
N TYR A 270 -19.35 -1.88 0.24
CA TYR A 270 -18.95 -0.95 -0.81
C TYR A 270 -20.03 -0.82 -1.90
N HIS A 271 -20.40 0.41 -2.24
CA HIS A 271 -21.44 0.76 -3.21
C HIS A 271 -22.84 0.23 -2.86
N THR A 272 -23.14 0.07 -1.57
CA THR A 272 -24.44 -0.39 -1.07
C THR A 272 -25.02 0.56 -0.02
N ALA A 273 -26.28 0.35 0.33
CA ALA A 273 -26.95 1.09 1.40
C ALA A 273 -26.32 0.84 2.79
N GLN A 274 -25.40 -0.11 2.92
CA GLN A 274 -24.72 -0.43 4.16
C GLN A 274 -23.38 0.31 4.32
N ASP A 275 -22.95 1.08 3.35
CA ASP A 275 -21.82 1.99 3.50
C ASP A 275 -22.20 3.20 4.34
N THR A 276 -22.42 2.94 5.63
CA THR A 276 -22.90 3.91 6.62
C THR A 276 -21.87 4.18 7.71
N VAL A 277 -22.09 5.26 8.45
CA VAL A 277 -21.21 5.67 9.57
C VAL A 277 -21.09 4.57 10.65
N GLU A 278 -22.15 3.78 10.87
CA GLU A 278 -22.19 2.71 11.87
C GLU A 278 -21.27 1.53 11.50
N HIS A 279 -21.06 1.32 10.20
CA HIS A 279 -20.17 0.26 9.71
C HIS A 279 -18.73 0.71 9.52
N LEU A 280 -18.47 2.02 9.54
CA LEU A 280 -17.14 2.56 9.34
C LEU A 280 -16.26 2.37 10.60
N ASP A 281 -15.10 1.73 10.45
CA ASP A 281 -14.16 1.48 11.55
C ASP A 281 -13.33 2.72 11.90
N PRO A 282 -13.44 3.27 13.13
CA PRO A 282 -12.66 4.43 13.54
C PRO A 282 -11.14 4.19 13.60
N VAL A 283 -10.69 2.94 13.71
CA VAL A 283 -9.26 2.60 13.66
C VAL A 283 -8.72 2.75 12.25
N SER A 284 -9.49 2.38 11.24
CA SER A 284 -9.14 2.56 9.81
C SER A 284 -9.01 4.04 9.46
N VAL A 285 -9.98 4.85 9.87
CA VAL A 285 -9.95 6.31 9.68
C VAL A 285 -8.77 6.94 10.42
N GLN A 286 -8.47 6.47 11.64
CA GLN A 286 -7.31 6.94 12.41
C GLN A 286 -5.99 6.63 11.70
N GLU A 287 -5.85 5.42 11.18
CA GLU A 287 -4.63 4.99 10.50
C GLU A 287 -4.41 5.81 9.23
N GLN A 288 -5.44 5.96 8.40
CA GLN A 288 -5.37 6.73 7.15
C GLN A 288 -5.15 8.23 7.42
N GLY A 289 -5.79 8.79 8.44
CA GLY A 289 -5.56 10.17 8.85
C GLY A 289 -4.15 10.41 9.38
N ARG A 290 -3.56 9.44 10.08
CA ARG A 290 -2.14 9.52 10.47
C ARG A 290 -1.22 9.51 9.25
N TYR A 291 -1.54 8.73 8.20
CA TYR A 291 -0.79 8.75 6.95
C TYR A 291 -0.91 10.12 6.29
N ALA A 292 -2.12 10.66 6.17
CA ALA A 292 -2.37 11.97 5.59
C ALA A 292 -1.55 13.06 6.30
N LEU A 293 -1.66 13.16 7.62
CA LEU A 293 -0.98 14.20 8.41
C LEU A 293 0.55 14.04 8.39
N SER A 294 1.05 12.80 8.61
CA SER A 294 2.49 12.55 8.69
C SER A 294 3.18 12.79 7.35
N LEU A 295 2.57 12.33 6.25
CA LEU A 295 3.11 12.52 4.90
C LEU A 295 3.03 13.98 4.46
N THR A 296 1.93 14.67 4.79
CA THR A 296 1.80 16.11 4.50
C THR A 296 2.88 16.90 5.20
N ARG A 297 3.19 16.61 6.46
CA ARG A 297 4.29 17.23 7.19
C ARG A 297 5.66 16.89 6.59
N ALA A 298 5.88 15.64 6.25
CA ALA A 298 7.16 15.19 5.70
C ALA A 298 7.43 15.82 4.32
N PHE A 299 6.48 15.75 3.40
CA PHE A 299 6.62 16.33 2.07
C PHE A 299 6.45 17.86 2.09
N GLY A 300 5.59 18.37 2.95
CA GLY A 300 5.39 19.81 3.13
C GLY A 300 6.64 20.54 3.60
N ASN A 301 7.59 19.86 4.24
CA ASN A 301 8.86 20.44 4.68
C ASN A 301 10.06 20.04 3.79
N ARG A 302 9.82 19.26 2.74
CA ARG A 302 10.87 18.82 1.80
C ARG A 302 10.92 19.73 0.58
N ASP A 303 12.11 19.83 -0.05
CA ASP A 303 12.20 20.39 -1.38
C ASP A 303 11.59 19.43 -2.42
N LEU A 304 10.53 19.87 -3.08
CA LEU A 304 9.79 19.10 -4.08
C LEU A 304 10.08 19.58 -5.53
N ALA A 305 10.96 20.55 -5.72
CA ALA A 305 11.25 21.11 -7.06
C ALA A 305 11.89 20.07 -8.00
N ALA A 306 12.78 19.24 -7.47
CA ALA A 306 13.43 18.17 -8.24
C ALA A 306 13.47 16.89 -7.40
N GLN A 307 13.05 15.78 -8.00
CA GLN A 307 13.03 14.49 -7.34
C GLN A 307 13.91 13.48 -8.09
N PRO A 308 14.65 12.61 -7.36
CA PRO A 308 15.45 11.57 -7.99
C PRO A 308 14.57 10.60 -8.79
N ALA A 309 15.02 10.22 -9.97
CA ALA A 309 14.39 9.20 -10.79
C ALA A 309 14.59 7.79 -10.21
N GLY A 310 13.76 6.84 -10.64
CA GLY A 310 13.87 5.42 -10.32
C GLY A 310 12.75 4.91 -9.45
N ASP A 311 12.47 3.61 -9.58
CA ASP A 311 11.46 2.91 -8.82
C ASP A 311 12.09 2.10 -7.68
N ALA A 312 11.30 1.85 -6.64
CA ALA A 312 11.66 1.00 -5.52
C ALA A 312 10.84 -0.28 -5.49
N VAL A 313 11.44 -1.34 -5.01
CA VAL A 313 10.74 -2.50 -4.44
C VAL A 313 10.58 -2.24 -2.95
N TYR A 314 9.39 -2.47 -2.42
CA TYR A 314 9.07 -2.25 -1.02
C TYR A 314 8.01 -3.22 -0.52
N PHE A 315 8.13 -3.57 0.76
CA PHE A 315 7.17 -4.44 1.44
C PHE A 315 7.24 -4.26 2.96
N PRO A 316 6.12 -4.42 3.67
CA PRO A 316 6.07 -4.30 5.11
C PRO A 316 6.57 -5.59 5.77
N THR A 317 7.01 -5.46 7.02
CA THR A 317 7.20 -6.59 7.93
C THR A 317 6.58 -6.24 9.27
N ALA A 318 6.17 -7.25 10.04
CA ALA A 318 5.60 -7.02 11.36
C ALA A 318 6.61 -6.49 12.40
N PHE A 319 7.90 -6.59 12.13
CA PHE A 319 8.97 -6.39 13.14
C PHE A 319 9.97 -5.29 12.77
N THR A 320 9.99 -4.84 11.53
CA THR A 320 10.92 -3.81 11.06
C THR A 320 10.16 -2.68 10.38
N PRO A 321 10.76 -1.51 10.22
CA PRO A 321 10.26 -0.52 9.27
C PRO A 321 10.10 -1.11 7.86
N LEU A 322 9.28 -0.46 7.04
CA LEU A 322 9.10 -0.82 5.64
C LEU A 322 10.45 -1.08 4.96
N ILE A 323 10.62 -2.26 4.35
CA ILE A 323 11.84 -2.57 3.60
C ILE A 323 11.73 -1.88 2.24
N VAL A 324 12.78 -1.15 1.85
CA VAL A 324 12.83 -0.37 0.60
C VAL A 324 14.20 -0.51 -0.04
N TYR A 325 14.23 -0.92 -1.33
CA TYR A 325 15.46 -0.94 -2.12
C TYR A 325 15.19 -0.59 -3.59
N PRO A 326 16.21 -0.17 -4.36
CA PRO A 326 16.03 0.17 -5.77
C PRO A 326 15.50 -1.02 -6.59
N ALA A 327 14.58 -0.78 -7.50
CA ALA A 327 14.01 -1.83 -8.36
C ALA A 327 15.06 -2.53 -9.24
N THR A 328 16.18 -1.85 -9.54
CA THR A 328 17.34 -2.44 -10.25
C THR A 328 17.95 -3.62 -9.51
N TRP A 329 17.81 -3.71 -8.18
CA TRP A 329 18.30 -4.84 -7.40
C TRP A 329 17.51 -6.13 -7.66
N ALA A 330 16.27 -6.03 -8.13
CA ALA A 330 15.50 -7.21 -8.53
C ALA A 330 16.26 -8.05 -9.55
N MET A 331 16.80 -7.43 -10.60
CA MET A 331 17.58 -8.15 -11.61
C MET A 331 18.91 -8.68 -11.05
N ILE A 332 19.56 -7.94 -10.16
CA ILE A 332 20.80 -8.39 -9.50
C ILE A 332 20.54 -9.63 -8.64
N LEU A 333 19.47 -9.61 -7.85
CA LEU A 333 19.04 -10.74 -7.02
C LEU A 333 18.65 -11.95 -7.89
N ALA A 334 17.95 -11.72 -8.99
CA ALA A 334 17.58 -12.77 -9.94
C ALA A 334 18.82 -13.45 -10.56
N ILE A 335 19.80 -12.66 -10.98
CA ILE A 335 21.07 -13.20 -11.50
C ILE A 335 21.82 -13.97 -10.40
N ALA A 336 21.89 -13.43 -9.18
CA ALA A 336 22.53 -14.09 -8.05
C ALA A 336 21.87 -15.45 -7.72
N THR A 337 20.54 -15.50 -7.71
CA THR A 337 19.79 -16.75 -7.48
C THR A 337 20.02 -17.76 -8.61
N LEU A 338 20.06 -17.31 -9.86
CA LEU A 338 20.32 -18.16 -11.02
C LEU A 338 21.74 -18.78 -10.95
N LEU A 339 22.75 -17.98 -10.64
CA LEU A 339 24.13 -18.46 -10.47
C LEU A 339 24.23 -19.43 -9.30
N ALA A 340 23.61 -19.13 -8.15
CA ALA A 340 23.59 -20.03 -7.02
C ALA A 340 22.87 -21.35 -7.31
N ALA A 341 21.79 -21.31 -8.08
CA ALA A 341 21.07 -22.51 -8.51
C ALA A 341 21.92 -23.39 -9.44
N THR A 342 22.66 -22.81 -10.38
CA THR A 342 23.57 -23.58 -11.27
C THR A 342 24.68 -24.26 -10.49
N VAL A 343 25.31 -23.58 -9.52
CA VAL A 343 26.28 -24.18 -8.61
C VAL A 343 25.64 -25.27 -7.74
N GLY A 344 24.40 -25.07 -7.32
CA GLY A 344 23.61 -26.02 -6.53
C GLY A 344 23.24 -27.31 -7.25
N MET A 345 23.15 -27.30 -8.59
CA MET A 345 22.78 -28.48 -9.40
C MET A 345 23.76 -29.66 -9.30
N TRP A 346 25.00 -29.44 -8.99
CA TRP A 346 26.07 -30.47 -8.99
C TRP A 346 25.89 -31.60 -7.95
N GLY A 347 24.78 -31.65 -7.21
CA GLY A 347 24.63 -32.63 -6.13
C GLY A 347 23.22 -33.25 -5.94
N GLY A 348 22.26 -33.00 -6.81
CA GLY A 348 20.94 -33.62 -6.69
C GLY A 348 19.99 -33.21 -7.82
N ARG A 349 19.74 -34.13 -8.75
CA ARG A 349 19.09 -33.83 -10.04
C ARG A 349 17.76 -33.06 -9.93
N TRP A 350 16.78 -33.51 -9.19
CA TRP A 350 15.43 -32.94 -9.16
C TRP A 350 15.33 -31.61 -8.42
N ILE A 351 15.98 -31.48 -7.28
CA ILE A 351 15.99 -30.23 -6.51
C ILE A 351 16.72 -29.13 -7.29
N GLY A 352 17.82 -29.47 -7.98
CA GLY A 352 18.54 -28.53 -8.85
C GLY A 352 17.67 -28.00 -9.99
N PHE A 353 16.90 -28.85 -10.66
CA PHE A 353 15.99 -28.43 -11.72
C PHE A 353 14.88 -27.53 -11.19
N LEU A 354 14.28 -27.83 -10.03
CA LEU A 354 13.26 -27.00 -9.41
C LEU A 354 13.80 -25.61 -9.06
N LEU A 355 14.98 -25.55 -8.44
CA LEU A 355 15.61 -24.28 -8.08
C LEU A 355 16.00 -23.46 -9.33
N LEU A 356 16.46 -24.11 -10.38
CA LEU A 356 16.73 -23.46 -11.67
C LEU A 356 15.45 -22.91 -12.30
N ALA A 357 14.38 -23.69 -12.35
CA ALA A 357 13.10 -23.24 -12.88
C ALA A 357 12.55 -22.03 -12.11
N LEU A 358 12.64 -22.05 -10.77
CA LEU A 358 12.24 -20.93 -9.92
C LEU A 358 13.14 -19.71 -10.11
N SER A 359 14.45 -19.91 -10.34
CA SER A 359 15.37 -18.80 -10.63
C SER A 359 15.06 -18.15 -11.99
N VAL A 360 14.71 -18.95 -12.99
CA VAL A 360 14.27 -18.45 -14.31
C VAL A 360 12.95 -17.68 -14.18
N LEU A 361 12.01 -18.18 -13.38
CA LEU A 361 10.75 -17.49 -13.10
C LEU A 361 11.00 -16.16 -12.34
N GLY A 362 11.92 -16.15 -11.36
CA GLY A 362 12.35 -14.96 -10.65
C GLY A 362 12.95 -13.92 -11.60
N ALA A 363 13.82 -14.34 -12.52
CA ALA A 363 14.43 -13.46 -13.52
C ALA A 363 13.37 -12.88 -14.49
N TRP A 364 12.40 -13.71 -14.90
CA TRP A 364 11.29 -13.23 -15.71
C TRP A 364 10.44 -12.19 -14.95
N LEU A 365 10.12 -12.45 -13.68
CA LEU A 365 9.40 -11.48 -12.83
C LEU A 365 10.20 -10.20 -12.61
N ALA A 366 11.52 -10.29 -12.38
CA ALA A 366 12.37 -9.12 -12.22
C ALA A 366 12.35 -8.20 -13.46
N SER A 367 12.14 -8.76 -14.64
CA SER A 367 11.98 -8.02 -15.88
C SER A 367 10.56 -7.48 -16.08
N ALA A 368 9.54 -8.32 -15.87
CA ALA A 368 8.15 -8.02 -16.22
C ALA A 368 7.38 -7.28 -15.11
N ALA A 369 7.74 -7.52 -13.85
CA ALA A 369 7.10 -6.99 -12.66
C ALA A 369 8.11 -6.90 -11.50
N PRO A 370 9.10 -5.99 -11.56
CA PRO A 370 10.16 -5.91 -10.56
C PRO A 370 9.62 -5.72 -9.14
N GLY A 371 8.49 -5.05 -8.98
CA GLY A 371 7.81 -4.89 -7.70
C GLY A 371 7.27 -6.19 -7.08
N ALA A 372 7.11 -7.26 -7.85
CA ALA A 372 6.65 -8.57 -7.37
C ALA A 372 7.76 -9.61 -7.28
N SER A 373 8.92 -9.37 -7.86
CA SER A 373 10.03 -10.34 -7.96
C SER A 373 10.55 -10.81 -6.60
N TYR A 374 10.52 -9.92 -5.61
CA TYR A 374 10.99 -10.22 -4.26
C TYR A 374 10.28 -11.41 -3.61
N LEU A 375 9.04 -11.69 -4.00
CA LEU A 375 8.27 -12.84 -3.50
C LEU A 375 8.92 -14.17 -3.83
N ILE A 376 9.68 -14.23 -4.92
CA ILE A 376 10.42 -15.45 -5.34
C ILE A 376 11.89 -15.32 -4.97
N GLU A 377 12.52 -14.18 -5.21
CA GLU A 377 13.96 -14.00 -5.07
C GLU A 377 14.46 -14.16 -3.63
N TRP A 378 13.78 -13.55 -2.66
CA TRP A 378 14.20 -13.64 -1.26
C TRP A 378 14.06 -15.04 -0.67
N PRO A 379 12.90 -15.76 -0.81
CA PRO A 379 12.79 -17.13 -0.37
C PRO A 379 13.77 -18.07 -1.07
N LEU A 380 13.96 -17.87 -2.38
CA LEU A 380 14.86 -18.69 -3.18
C LEU A 380 16.31 -18.48 -2.77
N LEU A 381 16.75 -17.25 -2.56
CA LEU A 381 18.09 -16.93 -2.04
C LEU A 381 18.30 -17.56 -0.67
N GLY A 382 17.34 -17.47 0.23
CA GLY A 382 17.37 -18.11 1.54
C GLY A 382 17.51 -19.64 1.42
N ALA A 383 16.72 -20.27 0.55
CA ALA A 383 16.80 -21.71 0.31
C ALA A 383 18.16 -22.14 -0.27
N LEU A 384 18.70 -21.39 -1.23
CA LEU A 384 20.00 -21.66 -1.84
C LEU A 384 21.14 -21.51 -0.83
N LEU A 385 21.12 -20.47 0.00
CA LEU A 385 22.09 -20.26 1.07
C LEU A 385 22.04 -21.40 2.11
N ALA A 386 20.82 -21.83 2.50
CA ALA A 386 20.67 -22.96 3.43
C ALA A 386 21.24 -24.25 2.85
N LEU A 387 21.00 -24.55 1.57
CA LEU A 387 21.54 -25.72 0.89
C LEU A 387 23.06 -25.66 0.74
N LEU A 388 23.60 -24.47 0.47
CA LEU A 388 25.05 -24.24 0.41
C LEU A 388 25.70 -24.49 1.78
N LEU A 389 25.15 -23.94 2.85
CA LEU A 389 25.59 -24.16 4.22
C LEU A 389 25.55 -25.64 4.61
N LEU A 390 24.51 -26.37 4.20
CA LEU A 390 24.43 -27.82 4.44
C LEU A 390 25.55 -28.61 3.75
N ARG A 391 26.07 -28.11 2.63
CA ARG A 391 27.15 -28.78 1.86
C ARG A 391 28.54 -28.40 2.31
N THR A 392 28.76 -27.11 2.61
CA THR A 392 30.10 -26.54 2.84
C THR A 392 30.50 -26.48 4.32
N ALA A 393 29.51 -26.54 5.24
CA ALA A 393 29.79 -26.44 6.67
C ALA A 393 30.74 -27.56 7.13
N PRO A 394 31.85 -27.21 7.77
CA PRO A 394 32.85 -28.19 8.18
C PRO A 394 32.25 -29.22 9.15
N PRO A 395 32.73 -30.47 9.15
CA PRO A 395 32.24 -31.52 10.06
C PRO A 395 32.35 -31.13 11.55
N THR A 396 33.30 -30.26 11.87
CA THR A 396 33.58 -29.73 13.21
C THR A 396 32.50 -28.78 13.72
N LEU A 397 31.69 -28.18 12.83
CA LEU A 397 30.60 -27.31 13.25
C LEU A 397 29.48 -28.15 13.88
N GLY A 398 29.20 -27.93 15.15
CA GLY A 398 28.17 -28.63 15.91
C GLY A 398 26.77 -28.58 15.24
N VAL A 399 25.90 -29.49 15.63
CA VAL A 399 24.52 -29.57 15.06
C VAL A 399 23.72 -28.30 15.30
N GLY A 400 23.85 -27.70 16.50
CA GLY A 400 23.08 -26.48 16.86
C GLY A 400 23.33 -25.29 15.94
N PRO A 401 24.57 -24.84 15.69
CA PRO A 401 24.81 -23.73 14.75
C PRO A 401 24.35 -24.00 13.32
N ARG A 402 24.44 -25.25 12.83
CA ARG A 402 23.92 -25.62 11.50
C ARG A 402 22.39 -25.50 11.42
N VAL A 403 21.71 -26.03 12.44
CA VAL A 403 20.25 -25.96 12.53
C VAL A 403 19.78 -24.51 12.62
N PHE A 404 20.47 -23.69 13.43
CA PHE A 404 20.19 -22.26 13.55
C PHE A 404 20.35 -21.54 12.20
N ALA A 405 21.47 -21.76 11.50
CA ALA A 405 21.73 -21.14 10.20
C ALA A 405 20.68 -21.53 9.15
N ILE A 406 20.27 -22.82 9.08
CA ILE A 406 19.22 -23.29 8.17
C ILE A 406 17.89 -22.64 8.49
N SER A 407 17.53 -22.54 9.77
CA SER A 407 16.30 -21.90 10.22
C SER A 407 16.28 -20.41 9.90
N LEU A 408 17.42 -19.72 10.10
CA LEU A 408 17.57 -18.30 9.78
C LEU A 408 17.43 -18.04 8.26
N CYS A 409 17.95 -18.91 7.42
CA CYS A 409 17.81 -18.80 5.97
C CYS A 409 16.35 -18.95 5.48
N ALA A 410 15.46 -19.55 6.27
CA ALA A 410 14.04 -19.62 5.96
C ALA A 410 13.27 -18.33 6.34
N ALA A 411 13.83 -17.51 7.22
CA ALA A 411 13.16 -16.31 7.75
C ALA A 411 12.64 -15.35 6.67
N PRO A 412 13.40 -14.99 5.61
CA PRO A 412 12.91 -14.10 4.57
C PRO A 412 11.64 -14.60 3.92
N GLY A 413 11.53 -15.90 3.66
CA GLY A 413 10.33 -16.48 3.06
C GLY A 413 9.10 -16.35 3.95
N PHE A 414 9.23 -16.65 5.23
CA PHE A 414 8.10 -16.54 6.17
C PHE A 414 7.69 -15.10 6.42
N LEU A 415 8.63 -14.18 6.53
CA LEU A 415 8.33 -12.75 6.72
C LEU A 415 7.61 -12.12 5.53
N LEU A 416 7.69 -12.73 4.34
CA LEU A 416 6.99 -12.29 3.13
C LEU A 416 5.59 -12.91 2.99
N ILE A 417 5.26 -13.95 3.74
CA ILE A 417 3.95 -14.63 3.66
C ILE A 417 2.82 -13.68 4.07
N VAL A 418 3.00 -12.87 5.09
CA VAL A 418 1.93 -11.95 5.57
C VAL A 418 1.58 -10.90 4.53
N PRO A 419 2.55 -10.17 3.94
CA PRO A 419 2.25 -9.25 2.84
C PRO A 419 1.60 -9.95 1.64
N LEU A 420 2.03 -11.18 1.36
CA LEU A 420 1.43 -11.98 0.29
C LEU A 420 -0.02 -12.35 0.60
N LEU A 421 -0.32 -12.77 1.82
CA LEU A 421 -1.68 -13.11 2.24
C LEU A 421 -2.59 -11.89 2.24
N SER A 422 -2.12 -10.73 2.71
CA SER A 422 -2.88 -9.49 2.61
C SER A 422 -3.12 -9.07 1.15
N SER A 423 -2.09 -9.15 0.30
CA SER A 423 -2.23 -8.91 -1.14
C SER A 423 -3.16 -9.94 -1.81
N LEU A 424 -3.19 -11.18 -1.30
CA LEU A 424 -4.07 -12.24 -1.76
C LEU A 424 -5.53 -11.99 -1.38
N ILE A 425 -5.81 -11.50 -0.18
CA ILE A 425 -7.16 -11.09 0.24
C ILE A 425 -7.67 -9.99 -0.69
N VAL A 426 -6.83 -9.01 -1.02
CA VAL A 426 -7.13 -7.99 -2.03
C VAL A 426 -7.45 -8.63 -3.38
N ALA A 427 -6.63 -9.60 -3.82
CA ALA A 427 -6.83 -10.29 -5.09
C ALA A 427 -8.07 -11.21 -5.10
N LEU A 428 -8.45 -11.79 -3.95
CA LEU A 428 -9.63 -12.65 -3.81
C LEU A 428 -10.95 -11.88 -3.91
N THR A 429 -10.96 -10.61 -3.50
CA THR A 429 -12.12 -9.73 -3.71
C THR A 429 -12.32 -9.38 -5.20
N PHE A 430 -11.31 -9.64 -6.04
CA PHE A 430 -11.35 -9.47 -7.48
C PHE A 430 -11.30 -10.84 -8.18
N ARG A 431 -12.18 -11.08 -9.14
CA ARG A 431 -12.21 -12.33 -9.94
C ARG A 431 -10.85 -12.58 -10.59
N GLY A 432 -10.05 -13.48 -10.04
CA GLY A 432 -8.69 -13.79 -10.54
C GLY A 432 -7.75 -14.44 -9.52
N ALA A 433 -8.26 -14.86 -8.38
CA ALA A 433 -7.49 -15.36 -7.23
C ALA A 433 -6.62 -16.62 -7.47
N ALA A 434 -6.96 -17.46 -8.42
CA ALA A 434 -6.26 -18.73 -8.62
C ALA A 434 -4.75 -18.61 -8.87
N PRO A 435 -4.24 -17.67 -9.70
CA PRO A 435 -2.80 -17.50 -9.89
C PRO A 435 -2.06 -17.04 -8.63
N ALA A 436 -2.70 -16.18 -7.83
CA ALA A 436 -2.11 -15.66 -6.59
C ALA A 436 -2.03 -16.75 -5.50
N LEU A 437 -3.05 -17.61 -5.39
CA LEU A 437 -3.04 -18.78 -4.50
C LEU A 437 -1.95 -19.79 -4.89
N ALA A 438 -1.80 -20.05 -6.19
CA ALA A 438 -0.73 -20.91 -6.69
C ALA A 438 0.66 -20.34 -6.41
N ALA A 439 0.86 -19.02 -6.59
CA ALA A 439 2.09 -18.34 -6.27
C ALA A 439 2.42 -18.41 -4.76
N ALA A 440 1.42 -18.19 -3.90
CA ALA A 440 1.57 -18.30 -2.45
C ALA A 440 1.97 -19.72 -2.01
N ALA A 441 1.31 -20.74 -2.57
CA ALA A 441 1.62 -22.14 -2.28
C ALA A 441 3.05 -22.52 -2.75
N MET A 442 3.46 -22.06 -3.94
CA MET A 442 4.82 -22.28 -4.43
C MET A 442 5.86 -21.59 -3.54
N LEU A 443 5.60 -20.37 -3.10
CA LEU A 443 6.48 -19.64 -2.21
C LEU A 443 6.68 -20.36 -0.88
N MET A 444 5.59 -20.86 -0.28
CA MET A 444 5.65 -21.68 0.94
C MET A 444 6.50 -22.92 0.74
N LEU A 445 6.34 -23.63 -0.38
CA LEU A 445 7.13 -24.81 -0.69
C LEU A 445 8.62 -24.49 -0.84
N VAL A 446 8.97 -23.37 -1.49
CA VAL A 446 10.37 -22.93 -1.64
C VAL A 446 10.99 -22.61 -0.28
N CYS A 447 10.27 -21.90 0.60
CA CYS A 447 10.75 -21.59 1.95
C CYS A 447 10.96 -22.84 2.82
N LEU A 448 10.10 -23.85 2.64
CA LEU A 448 10.15 -25.09 3.41
C LEU A 448 11.17 -26.10 2.86
N LEU A 449 11.61 -25.94 1.61
CA LEU A 449 12.44 -26.94 0.92
C LEU A 449 13.69 -27.35 1.69
N PRO A 450 14.53 -26.43 2.23
CA PRO A 450 15.73 -26.80 2.99
C PRO A 450 15.41 -27.60 4.26
N GLN A 451 14.33 -27.23 4.95
CA GLN A 451 13.89 -27.87 6.19
C GLN A 451 13.30 -29.25 5.91
N LEU A 452 12.50 -29.36 4.83
CA LEU A 452 11.96 -30.65 4.38
C LEU A 452 13.10 -31.60 3.96
N VAL A 453 14.11 -31.10 3.22
CA VAL A 453 15.28 -31.89 2.86
C VAL A 453 16.04 -32.34 4.11
N PHE A 454 16.17 -31.47 5.12
CA PHE A 454 16.83 -31.82 6.38
C PHE A 454 16.02 -32.88 7.17
N LEU A 455 14.71 -32.71 7.26
CA LEU A 455 13.81 -33.62 8.00
C LEU A 455 13.67 -34.98 7.33
N LEU A 456 13.65 -35.02 5.98
CA LEU A 456 13.44 -36.24 5.19
C LEU A 456 14.73 -37.05 4.96
N LYS A 457 15.92 -36.45 5.11
CA LYS A 457 17.15 -37.22 5.02
C LYS A 457 17.20 -38.27 6.16
N ARG A 458 17.04 -39.53 5.80
CA ARG A 458 17.24 -40.64 6.76
C ARG A 458 18.68 -40.60 7.27
N PRO A 459 18.90 -40.83 8.59
CA PRO A 459 20.26 -41.07 9.10
C PRO A 459 20.82 -42.31 8.40
N ARG A 460 21.91 -42.16 7.65
CA ARG A 460 22.68 -43.28 7.12
C ARG A 460 23.55 -43.83 8.24
#